data_2a16db3b0c85d231086cbc9d961cf488
#
_entry.id   2a16db3b0c85d231086cbc9d961cf488
#
_cell.length_a   1.000
_cell.length_b   1.000
_cell.length_c   1.000
_cell.angle_alpha   90.00
_cell.angle_beta   90.00
_cell.angle_gamma   90.00
#
_symmetry.space_group_name_H-M   'P 1'
#
loop_
_entity.id
_entity.type
_entity.pdbx_description
1 polymer ?
#
loop_
_entity_poly.entity_id
_entity_poly.type
_entity_poly.pdbx_seq_one_letter_code
_entity_poly.pdbx_strand_id
1 'polypeptide(L)'
;MANKRPNHSHLYRCLGAVINERRKRLKMTQDELASESGVNRAFISNIEKGQRNPSIGAVASIAKGLRTRVSKMLSKCEECMLDEEKIA
;
A
#
# COMPACT_ATOMS: atom_id res chain seq x y z
N MET A 1 11.16 -31.45 -1.57
CA MET A 1 9.93 -30.79 -1.17
C MET A 1 10.00 -29.30 -1.50
N ALA A 2 9.01 -28.79 -2.19
CA ALA A 2 9.01 -27.40 -2.57
C ALA A 2 8.72 -26.49 -1.36
N ASN A 3 9.55 -25.48 -1.16
CA ASN A 3 9.28 -24.46 -0.16
C ASN A 3 8.21 -23.52 -0.70
N LYS A 4 7.06 -23.55 -0.08
CA LYS A 4 6.03 -22.58 -0.42
C LYS A 4 6.39 -21.25 0.22
N ARG A 5 6.46 -20.21 -0.60
CA ARG A 5 6.60 -18.86 -0.07
C ARG A 5 5.28 -18.46 0.59
N PRO A 6 5.34 -17.75 1.71
CA PRO A 6 4.11 -17.23 2.30
C PRO A 6 3.35 -16.39 1.27
N ASN A 7 2.04 -16.54 1.25
CA ASN A 7 1.19 -15.78 0.36
C ASN A 7 0.70 -14.53 1.09
N HIS A 8 1.16 -13.37 0.67
CA HIS A 8 0.79 -12.09 1.26
C HIS A 8 -0.12 -11.26 0.35
N SER A 9 -0.83 -11.93 -0.57
CA SER A 9 -1.71 -11.22 -1.49
C SER A 9 -2.77 -10.38 -0.76
N HIS A 10 -3.24 -10.87 0.38
CA HIS A 10 -4.19 -10.18 1.24
C HIS A 10 -3.59 -8.86 1.76
N LEU A 11 -2.37 -8.93 2.27
CA LEU A 11 -1.64 -7.76 2.74
C LEU A 11 -1.44 -6.74 1.62
N TYR A 12 -1.02 -7.19 0.45
CA TYR A 12 -0.76 -6.29 -0.68
C TYR A 12 -2.04 -5.60 -1.14
N ARG A 13 -3.15 -6.33 -1.14
CA ARG A 13 -4.45 -5.74 -1.48
C ARG A 13 -4.87 -4.68 -0.46
N CYS A 14 -4.71 -4.97 0.81
CA CYS A 14 -5.04 -4.02 1.87
C CYS A 14 -4.11 -2.79 1.83
N LEU A 15 -2.83 -3.00 1.58
CA LEU A 15 -1.87 -1.90 1.44
C LEU A 15 -2.27 -1.00 0.28
N GLY A 16 -2.60 -1.59 -0.86
CA GLY A 16 -3.04 -0.84 -2.02
C GLY A 16 -4.28 -0.02 -1.75
N ALA A 17 -5.25 -0.61 -1.05
CA ALA A 17 -6.49 0.09 -0.67
C ALA A 17 -6.21 1.25 0.28
N VAL A 18 -5.35 1.05 1.27
CA VAL A 18 -4.98 2.09 2.24
C VAL A 18 -4.30 3.28 1.54
N ILE A 19 -3.38 2.98 0.63
CA ILE A 19 -2.68 4.02 -0.13
C ILE A 19 -3.67 4.79 -1.00
N ASN A 20 -4.51 4.08 -1.73
CA ASN A 20 -5.50 4.69 -2.62
C ASN A 20 -6.46 5.60 -1.84
N GLU A 21 -6.98 5.12 -0.71
CA GLU A 21 -7.89 5.89 0.12
C GLU A 21 -7.23 7.15 0.66
N ARG A 22 -6.03 7.04 1.18
CA ARG A 22 -5.30 8.19 1.73
C ARG A 22 -5.00 9.21 0.64
N ARG A 23 -4.54 8.72 -0.53
CA ARG A 23 -4.25 9.59 -1.67
C ARG A 23 -5.48 10.38 -2.08
N LYS A 24 -6.62 9.72 -2.21
CA LYS A 24 -7.87 10.37 -2.61
C LYS A 24 -8.35 11.35 -1.55
N ARG A 25 -8.18 11.03 -0.28
CA ARG A 25 -8.54 11.93 0.81
C ARG A 25 -7.74 13.21 0.76
N LEU A 26 -6.48 13.14 0.35
CA LEU A 26 -5.61 14.30 0.16
C LEU A 26 -5.84 14.99 -1.19
N LYS A 27 -6.75 14.46 -2.01
CA LYS A 27 -7.06 14.96 -3.35
C LYS A 27 -5.84 14.98 -4.26
N MET A 28 -4.99 13.97 -4.13
CA MET A 28 -3.80 13.81 -4.95
C MET A 28 -4.07 12.85 -6.10
N THR A 29 -3.51 13.17 -7.27
CA THR A 29 -3.46 12.21 -8.38
C THR A 29 -2.32 11.22 -8.14
N GLN A 30 -2.29 10.12 -8.90
CA GLN A 30 -1.16 9.20 -8.85
C GLN A 30 0.13 9.89 -9.30
N ASP A 31 0.05 10.79 -10.28
CA ASP A 31 1.22 11.56 -10.72
C ASP A 31 1.76 12.46 -9.59
N GLU A 32 0.87 13.09 -8.86
CA GLU A 32 1.27 13.93 -7.73
C GLU A 32 1.92 13.09 -6.63
N LEU A 33 1.36 11.93 -6.30
CA LEU A 33 1.97 11.05 -5.32
C LEU A 33 3.34 10.56 -5.81
N ALA A 34 3.46 10.24 -7.09
CA ALA A 34 4.75 9.84 -7.68
C ALA A 34 5.79 10.94 -7.49
N SER A 35 5.42 12.18 -7.77
CA SER A 35 6.29 13.34 -7.61
C SER A 35 6.70 13.53 -6.16
N GLU A 36 5.75 13.47 -5.24
CA GLU A 36 5.99 13.70 -3.80
C GLU A 36 6.80 12.57 -3.17
N SER A 37 6.60 11.34 -3.62
CA SER A 37 7.26 10.17 -3.02
C SER A 37 8.57 9.79 -3.72
N GLY A 38 8.77 10.24 -4.94
CA GLY A 38 9.90 9.79 -5.74
C GLY A 38 9.73 8.37 -6.28
N VAL A 39 8.52 7.80 -6.16
CA VAL A 39 8.22 6.46 -6.65
C VAL A 39 7.54 6.57 -8.01
N ASN A 40 7.92 5.68 -8.92
CA ASN A 40 7.38 5.67 -10.28
C ASN A 40 5.85 5.53 -10.27
N ARG A 41 5.16 6.32 -11.11
CA ARG A 41 3.70 6.31 -11.17
C ARG A 41 3.11 4.95 -11.53
N ALA A 42 3.72 4.25 -12.48
CA ALA A 42 3.24 2.93 -12.87
C ALA A 42 3.34 1.95 -11.70
N PHE A 43 4.39 2.06 -10.90
CA PHE A 43 4.57 1.23 -9.71
C PHE A 43 3.49 1.54 -8.68
N ILE A 44 3.21 2.83 -8.44
CA ILE A 44 2.13 3.26 -7.54
C ILE A 44 0.79 2.68 -8.01
N SER A 45 0.49 2.78 -9.30
CA SER A 45 -0.73 2.24 -9.86
C SER A 45 -0.87 0.74 -9.58
N ASN A 46 0.21 -0.02 -9.77
CA ASN A 46 0.20 -1.45 -9.53
C ASN A 46 0.10 -1.80 -8.04
N ILE A 47 0.72 -1.00 -7.17
CA ILE A 47 0.59 -1.18 -5.72
C ILE A 47 -0.87 -0.96 -5.31
N GLU A 48 -1.51 0.08 -5.82
CA GLU A 48 -2.92 0.37 -5.49
C GLU A 48 -3.86 -0.74 -5.93
N LYS A 49 -3.48 -1.49 -6.97
CA LYS A 49 -4.25 -2.65 -7.44
C LYS A 49 -3.92 -3.93 -6.67
N GLY A 50 -3.00 -3.87 -5.73
CA GLY A 50 -2.58 -5.05 -4.98
C GLY A 50 -1.70 -6.00 -5.77
N GLN A 51 -1.12 -5.55 -6.88
CA GLN A 51 -0.36 -6.39 -7.81
C GLN A 51 1.14 -6.37 -7.58
N ARG A 52 1.61 -5.66 -6.57
CA ARG A 52 3.05 -5.53 -6.30
C ARG A 52 3.36 -5.75 -4.83
N ASN A 53 4.54 -6.28 -4.61
CA ASN A 53 5.14 -6.41 -3.29
C ASN A 53 6.20 -5.31 -3.16
N PRO A 54 5.83 -4.12 -2.65
CA PRO A 54 6.80 -3.03 -2.54
C PRO A 54 7.81 -3.33 -1.44
N SER A 55 9.04 -2.86 -1.64
CA SER A 55 10.03 -2.91 -0.58
C SER A 55 9.59 -2.02 0.57
N ILE A 56 10.11 -2.28 1.77
CA ILE A 56 9.79 -1.41 2.91
C ILE A 56 10.26 0.03 2.66
N GLY A 57 11.35 0.20 1.91
CA GLY A 57 11.82 1.52 1.51
C GLY A 57 10.81 2.25 0.63
N ALA A 58 10.22 1.53 -0.34
CA ALA A 58 9.17 2.11 -1.19
C ALA A 58 7.95 2.49 -0.36
N VAL A 59 7.57 1.63 0.58
CA VAL A 59 6.45 1.91 1.49
C VAL A 59 6.73 3.18 2.30
N ALA A 60 7.95 3.32 2.82
CA ALA A 60 8.35 4.50 3.57
C ALA A 60 8.29 5.78 2.72
N SER A 61 8.76 5.70 1.48
CA SER A 61 8.71 6.83 0.54
C SER A 61 7.27 7.24 0.23
N ILE A 62 6.40 6.27 0.00
CA ILE A 62 4.99 6.52 -0.28
C ILE A 62 4.31 7.13 0.96
N ALA A 63 4.59 6.60 2.15
CA ALA A 63 4.05 7.15 3.39
C ALA A 63 4.42 8.61 3.54
N LYS A 64 5.68 8.96 3.25
CA LYS A 64 6.14 10.35 3.31
C LYS A 64 5.37 11.21 2.32
N GLY A 65 5.19 10.74 1.09
CA GLY A 65 4.41 11.45 0.07
C GLY A 65 2.96 11.63 0.48
N LEU A 66 2.41 10.70 1.25
CA LEU A 66 1.05 10.76 1.77
C LEU A 66 0.96 11.50 3.12
N ARG A 67 2.06 12.08 3.58
CA ARG A 67 2.11 12.86 4.84
C ARG A 67 1.67 12.03 6.03
N THR A 68 2.12 10.77 6.08
CA THR A 68 1.79 9.87 7.17
C THR A 68 3.03 9.05 7.56
N ARG A 69 2.89 8.23 8.58
CA ARG A 69 3.97 7.37 9.06
C ARG A 69 3.77 5.96 8.56
N VAL A 70 4.86 5.24 8.33
CA VAL A 70 4.83 3.82 7.95
C VAL A 70 4.01 3.02 8.97
N SER A 71 4.26 3.26 10.27
CA SER A 71 3.55 2.54 11.33
C SER A 71 2.04 2.75 11.26
N LYS A 72 1.61 3.98 11.00
CA LYS A 72 0.19 4.30 10.90
C LYS A 72 -0.43 3.65 9.67
N MET A 73 0.29 3.67 8.56
CA MET A 73 -0.18 3.06 7.32
C MET A 73 -0.30 1.55 7.45
N LEU A 74 0.69 0.89 8.06
CA LEU A 74 0.66 -0.55 8.28
C LEU A 74 -0.39 -0.95 9.30
N SER A 75 -0.64 -0.12 10.31
CA SER A 75 -1.73 -0.35 11.27
C SER A 75 -3.07 -0.41 10.56
N LYS A 76 -3.31 0.50 9.63
CA LYS A 76 -4.54 0.48 8.83
C LYS A 76 -4.61 -0.76 7.93
N CYS A 77 -3.48 -1.21 7.41
CA CYS A 77 -3.42 -2.45 6.64
C CYS A 77 -3.82 -3.65 7.50
N GLU A 78 -3.34 -3.70 8.73
CA GLU A 78 -3.71 -4.77 9.66
C GLU A 78 -5.20 -4.75 9.96
N GLU A 79 -5.77 -3.57 10.20
CA GLU A 79 -7.21 -3.44 10.41
C GLU A 79 -8.00 -3.96 9.20
N CYS A 80 -7.56 -3.61 8.00
CA CYS A 80 -8.18 -4.08 6.76
C CYS A 80 -8.15 -5.60 6.68
N MET A 81 -7.00 -6.21 6.97
CA MET A 81 -6.83 -7.65 6.94
C MET A 81 -7.72 -8.35 7.96
N LEU A 82 -7.80 -7.80 9.17
CA LEU A 82 -8.64 -8.36 10.23
C LEU A 82 -10.12 -8.25 9.89
N ASP A 83 -10.54 -7.14 9.29
CA ASP A 83 -11.93 -6.96 8.89
C ASP A 83 -12.32 -7.97 7.80
N GLU A 84 -11.44 -8.23 6.85
CA GLU A 84 -11.69 -9.23 5.82
C GLU A 84 -11.79 -10.64 6.42
N GLU A 85 -10.98 -10.98 7.41
CA GLU A 85 -11.05 -12.26 8.11
C GLU A 85 -12.38 -12.44 8.84
N LYS A 86 -12.90 -11.37 9.44
CA LYS A 86 -14.18 -11.42 10.14
C LYS A 86 -15.35 -11.66 9.21
N ILE A 87 -15.26 -11.16 7.98
CA ILE A 87 -16.32 -11.30 7.00
C ILE A 87 -16.29 -12.71 6.39
N ALA A 88 -15.10 -13.27 6.25
CA ALA A 88 -14.94 -14.63 5.76
C ALA A 88 -15.38 -15.61 6.83
#